data_cd41632116c13d9da35eb1c79f658d06
#
_entry.id   cd41632116c13d9da35eb1c79f658d06
#
_cell.length_a   1.000
_cell.length_b   1.000
_cell.length_c   1.000
_cell.angle_alpha   90.00
_cell.angle_beta   90.00
_cell.angle_gamma   90.00
#
_symmetry.space_group_name_H-M   'P 1'
#
loop_
_entity.id
_entity.type
_entity.pdbx_description
1 polymer ?
#
loop_
_entity_poly.entity_id
_entity_poly.type
_entity_poly.pdbx_seq_one_letter_code
_entity_poly.pdbx_strand_id
1 'polypeptide(L)'
;MAAEEVVDISLGLTVAVVARRVGVAPATLRTWERRYGICPSDRSVGGHRRYCITDVARLELMRRLVLSGMPAGEAAREALKSEINDVKEISLIDANTLGNKIDSLVDDLSIESEFGHPGGGSVLSMQGASAVARGLAKAAFSLDTQACTQLIQNSIHARGVIWTWEKLLLPVLIALGKKWELTGEGIESEHILSECIIGQMKQRTDQLIAPVNMRPVLLASAQDDLHTIPQYVAAAALAERRIGSRVLGARVPYTSIISATKRLAPAAVLIWGQVPIKSLPLELADLANARPTPLLLVAGPGWPDHLPQGFKRAGDLTSTITAISNAVGQ
;
A
#
# COMPACT_ATOMS: atom_id res chain seq x y z
N MET A 1 43.44 -11.29 10.47
CA MET A 1 43.40 -9.84 10.68
C MET A 1 43.09 -9.22 9.32
N ALA A 2 41.83 -8.96 9.05
CA ALA A 2 41.39 -8.23 7.85
C ALA A 2 41.43 -6.75 8.20
N ALA A 3 42.16 -5.96 7.40
CA ALA A 3 42.25 -4.52 7.54
C ALA A 3 40.88 -3.92 7.18
N GLU A 4 40.23 -3.23 8.10
CA GLU A 4 39.13 -2.31 7.84
C GLU A 4 39.68 -1.16 6.99
N GLU A 5 39.24 -1.10 5.76
CA GLU A 5 39.48 0.02 4.85
C GLU A 5 38.70 1.23 5.37
N VAL A 6 39.35 2.10 6.09
CA VAL A 6 38.83 3.41 6.50
C VAL A 6 38.63 4.22 5.21
N VAL A 7 37.37 4.30 4.73
CA VAL A 7 37.02 5.15 3.61
C VAL A 7 37.21 6.60 4.02
N ASP A 8 38.22 7.25 3.44
CA ASP A 8 38.51 8.68 3.62
C ASP A 8 37.33 9.50 3.09
N ILE A 9 36.52 10.02 4.01
CA ILE A 9 35.25 10.76 3.76
C ILE A 9 35.56 12.15 3.15
N SER A 10 36.80 12.60 3.07
CA SER A 10 37.22 13.89 2.54
C SER A 10 37.10 13.99 1.00
N LEU A 11 37.07 12.88 0.29
CA LEU A 11 37.10 12.82 -1.19
C LEU A 11 35.71 12.82 -1.88
N GLY A 12 34.60 12.84 -1.16
CA GLY A 12 33.24 12.80 -1.69
C GLY A 12 32.89 11.51 -2.43
N LEU A 13 31.62 11.17 -2.47
CA LEU A 13 31.09 9.93 -3.08
C LEU A 13 30.99 10.05 -4.61
N THR A 14 31.24 8.96 -5.32
CA THR A 14 31.08 8.91 -6.78
C THR A 14 29.60 8.83 -7.18
N VAL A 15 29.26 9.24 -8.41
CA VAL A 15 27.88 9.17 -8.93
C VAL A 15 27.30 7.75 -8.88
N ALA A 16 28.12 6.72 -9.08
CA ALA A 16 27.65 5.32 -9.03
C ALA A 16 27.26 4.88 -7.61
N VAL A 17 28.06 5.29 -6.60
CA VAL A 17 27.78 5.01 -5.18
C VAL A 17 26.53 5.76 -4.72
N VAL A 18 26.41 7.05 -5.08
CA VAL A 18 25.25 7.87 -4.73
C VAL A 18 23.98 7.37 -5.42
N ALA A 19 24.06 7.01 -6.70
CA ALA A 19 22.94 6.46 -7.45
C ALA A 19 22.41 5.17 -6.80
N ARG A 20 23.28 4.28 -6.37
CA ARG A 20 22.91 3.06 -5.63
C ARG A 20 22.30 3.39 -4.27
N ARG A 21 22.88 4.31 -3.52
CA ARG A 21 22.39 4.72 -2.19
C ARG A 21 21.03 5.42 -2.26
N VAL A 22 20.88 6.35 -3.20
CA VAL A 22 19.60 7.05 -3.45
C VAL A 22 18.59 6.15 -4.16
N GLY A 23 18.99 4.99 -4.71
CA GLY A 23 18.10 4.04 -5.39
C GLY A 23 17.57 4.58 -6.74
N VAL A 24 18.40 5.25 -7.53
CA VAL A 24 18.07 5.76 -8.85
C VAL A 24 19.19 5.44 -9.86
N ALA A 25 18.88 5.47 -11.15
CA ALA A 25 19.92 5.30 -12.15
C ALA A 25 20.90 6.48 -12.18
N PRO A 26 22.21 6.29 -12.46
CA PRO A 26 23.18 7.39 -12.62
C PRO A 26 22.73 8.45 -13.63
N ALA A 27 22.01 8.06 -14.69
CA ALA A 27 21.43 8.99 -15.66
C ALA A 27 20.37 9.91 -15.05
N THR A 28 19.61 9.41 -14.07
CA THR A 28 18.60 10.19 -13.33
C THR A 28 19.24 11.29 -12.51
N LEU A 29 20.34 11.01 -11.79
CA LEU A 29 21.10 12.03 -11.04
C LEU A 29 21.62 13.14 -11.97
N ARG A 30 22.13 12.79 -13.18
CA ARG A 30 22.58 13.78 -14.17
C ARG A 30 21.40 14.63 -14.67
N THR A 31 20.22 14.03 -14.81
CA THR A 31 19.02 14.75 -15.23
C THR A 31 18.54 15.70 -14.14
N TRP A 32 18.60 15.29 -12.86
CA TRP A 32 18.25 16.11 -11.71
C TRP A 32 19.19 17.31 -11.56
N GLU A 33 20.50 17.08 -11.72
CA GLU A 33 21.48 18.16 -11.78
C GLU A 33 21.11 19.17 -12.88
N ARG A 34 20.94 18.71 -14.13
CA ARG A 34 20.70 19.59 -15.26
C ARG A 34 19.36 20.32 -15.22
N ARG A 35 18.28 19.65 -14.76
CA ARG A 35 16.91 20.22 -14.81
C ARG A 35 16.53 20.98 -13.56
N TYR A 36 17.04 20.58 -12.42
CA TYR A 36 16.58 21.07 -11.13
C TYR A 36 17.68 21.68 -10.27
N GLY A 37 18.94 21.68 -10.73
CA GLY A 37 20.02 22.34 -10.03
C GLY A 37 20.52 21.64 -8.76
N ILE A 38 20.12 20.38 -8.51
CA ILE A 38 20.72 19.60 -7.43
C ILE A 38 22.06 19.05 -7.90
N CYS A 39 23.09 19.86 -7.69
CA CYS A 39 24.45 19.61 -8.19
C CYS A 39 25.31 18.94 -7.12
N PRO A 40 26.34 18.14 -7.53
CA PRO A 40 27.40 17.74 -6.62
C PRO A 40 28.21 18.97 -6.20
N SER A 41 28.58 18.99 -4.90
CA SER A 41 29.33 20.12 -4.33
C SER A 41 30.75 20.20 -4.86
N ASP A 42 31.30 19.10 -5.40
CA ASP A 42 32.69 19.04 -5.83
C ASP A 42 32.90 18.21 -7.11
N ARG A 43 34.06 18.39 -7.74
CA ARG A 43 34.53 17.60 -8.87
C ARG A 43 35.99 17.25 -8.67
N SER A 44 36.37 16.00 -8.94
CA SER A 44 37.77 15.59 -8.90
C SER A 44 38.62 16.29 -9.97
N VAL A 45 39.92 16.24 -9.84
CA VAL A 45 40.90 16.81 -10.80
C VAL A 45 40.66 16.34 -12.24
N GLY A 46 40.01 15.18 -12.45
CA GLY A 46 39.57 14.66 -13.75
C GLY A 46 38.15 15.08 -14.16
N GLY A 47 37.50 16.05 -13.49
CA GLY A 47 36.15 16.53 -13.80
C GLY A 47 35.02 15.59 -13.40
N HIS A 48 35.31 14.49 -12.68
CA HIS A 48 34.31 13.55 -12.22
C HIS A 48 33.53 14.10 -11.02
N ARG A 49 32.20 13.91 -11.02
CA ARG A 49 31.28 14.35 -9.95
C ARG A 49 31.61 13.72 -8.63
N ARG A 50 31.67 14.55 -7.58
CA ARG A 50 31.85 14.15 -6.19
C ARG A 50 30.75 14.76 -5.33
N TYR A 51 30.06 13.91 -4.59
CA TYR A 51 28.92 14.28 -3.76
C TYR A 51 29.32 14.24 -2.30
N CYS A 52 29.15 15.34 -1.59
CA CYS A 52 29.30 15.38 -0.13
C CYS A 52 28.08 14.77 0.56
N ILE A 53 28.14 14.61 1.87
CA ILE A 53 27.05 14.04 2.67
C ILE A 53 25.76 14.88 2.53
N THR A 54 25.89 16.20 2.52
CA THR A 54 24.76 17.14 2.34
C THR A 54 24.11 16.97 0.97
N ASP A 55 24.88 16.76 -0.10
CA ASP A 55 24.35 16.51 -1.44
C ASP A 55 23.53 15.22 -1.47
N VAL A 56 24.04 14.16 -0.84
CA VAL A 56 23.35 12.88 -0.74
C VAL A 56 22.03 13.03 0.02
N ALA A 57 22.04 13.73 1.14
CA ALA A 57 20.86 13.98 1.94
C ALA A 57 19.77 14.75 1.17
N ARG A 58 20.16 15.77 0.39
CA ARG A 58 19.23 16.51 -0.49
C ARG A 58 18.65 15.61 -1.58
N LEU A 59 19.47 14.73 -2.18
CA LEU A 59 19.01 13.78 -3.18
C LEU A 59 18.07 12.73 -2.59
N GLU A 60 18.34 12.25 -1.38
CA GLU A 60 17.46 11.33 -0.65
C GLU A 60 16.12 12.01 -0.28
N LEU A 61 16.15 13.27 0.16
CA LEU A 61 14.95 14.05 0.44
C LEU A 61 14.13 14.28 -0.84
N MET A 62 14.76 14.73 -1.91
CA MET A 62 14.10 14.90 -3.21
C MET A 62 13.44 13.59 -3.67
N ARG A 63 14.15 12.45 -3.54
CA ARG A 63 13.58 11.14 -3.90
C ARG A 63 12.36 10.82 -3.07
N ARG A 64 12.40 10.99 -1.75
CA ARG A 64 11.25 10.76 -0.87
C ARG A 64 10.04 11.61 -1.27
N LEU A 65 10.23 12.91 -1.52
CA LEU A 65 9.18 13.82 -1.96
C LEU A 65 8.59 13.41 -3.32
N VAL A 66 9.44 12.99 -4.26
CA VAL A 66 8.98 12.48 -5.55
C VAL A 66 8.19 11.17 -5.41
N LEU A 67 8.61 10.28 -4.50
CA LEU A 67 7.88 9.04 -4.22
C LEU A 67 6.56 9.30 -3.49
N SER A 68 6.48 10.33 -2.65
CA SER A 68 5.22 10.76 -2.04
C SER A 68 4.26 11.44 -3.02
N GLY A 69 4.62 11.55 -4.31
CA GLY A 69 3.78 12.09 -5.39
C GLY A 69 4.03 13.54 -5.74
N MET A 70 4.98 14.22 -5.06
CA MET A 70 5.32 15.61 -5.37
C MET A 70 5.98 15.71 -6.76
N PRO A 71 5.63 16.72 -7.60
CA PRO A 71 6.31 16.97 -8.86
C PRO A 71 7.82 17.16 -8.67
N ALA A 72 8.64 16.56 -9.53
CA ALA A 72 10.09 16.53 -9.35
C ALA A 72 10.73 17.93 -9.23
N GLY A 73 10.17 18.93 -9.92
CA GLY A 73 10.63 20.32 -9.82
C GLY A 73 10.33 20.98 -8.46
N GLU A 74 9.22 20.61 -7.82
CA GLU A 74 8.85 21.08 -6.49
C GLU A 74 9.65 20.36 -5.42
N ALA A 75 9.78 19.05 -5.55
CA ALA A 75 10.61 18.22 -4.69
C ALA A 75 12.06 18.71 -4.66
N ALA A 76 12.60 19.09 -5.80
CA ALA A 76 13.94 19.66 -5.90
C ALA A 76 14.07 21.02 -5.20
N ARG A 77 13.09 21.92 -5.39
CA ARG A 77 13.06 23.22 -4.71
C ARG A 77 13.01 23.08 -3.19
N GLU A 78 12.21 22.14 -2.71
CA GLU A 78 12.09 21.89 -1.28
C GLU A 78 13.38 21.26 -0.72
N ALA A 79 13.98 20.30 -1.43
CA ALA A 79 15.25 19.71 -1.04
C ALA A 79 16.42 20.71 -1.02
N LEU A 80 16.39 21.72 -1.89
CA LEU A 80 17.40 22.78 -1.93
C LEU A 80 17.21 23.83 -0.82
N LYS A 81 15.98 24.09 -0.38
CA LYS A 81 15.68 25.01 0.71
C LYS A 81 15.98 24.44 2.10
N SER A 82 16.01 23.11 2.23
CA SER A 82 16.24 22.45 3.53
C SER A 82 17.64 22.74 4.03
N GLU A 83 17.76 23.36 5.19
CA GLU A 83 19.00 23.47 5.95
C GLU A 83 19.27 22.11 6.62
N ILE A 84 20.10 21.31 5.97
CA ILE A 84 20.47 19.98 6.48
C ILE A 84 21.70 20.17 7.36
N ASN A 85 21.51 20.47 8.64
CA ASN A 85 22.61 20.77 9.57
C ASN A 85 23.17 19.53 10.27
N ASP A 86 22.52 18.33 10.23
CA ASP A 86 23.09 17.14 10.86
C ASP A 86 22.58 15.84 10.25
N VAL A 87 23.51 14.92 9.96
CA VAL A 87 23.23 13.60 9.38
C VAL A 87 22.43 12.70 10.33
N LYS A 88 22.42 12.99 11.63
CA LYS A 88 21.66 12.24 12.65
C LYS A 88 20.17 12.59 12.66
N GLU A 89 19.79 13.82 12.29
CA GLU A 89 18.37 14.23 12.22
C GLU A 89 17.64 13.68 11.00
N ILE A 90 18.35 13.37 9.92
CA ILE A 90 17.72 12.80 8.69
C ILE A 90 17.11 11.42 8.93
N SER A 91 17.62 10.67 9.91
CA SER A 91 17.04 9.38 10.34
C SER A 91 15.84 9.52 11.27
N LEU A 92 15.59 10.74 11.79
CA LEU A 92 14.58 11.05 12.81
C LEU A 92 13.57 12.13 12.39
N ILE A 93 13.62 12.63 11.15
CA ILE A 93 12.49 13.43 10.63
C ILE A 93 11.34 12.45 10.46
N ASP A 94 10.50 12.45 11.49
CA ASP A 94 9.35 11.61 11.64
C ASP A 94 8.46 11.74 10.40
N ALA A 95 8.21 10.62 9.72
CA ALA A 95 7.34 10.53 8.55
C ALA A 95 5.96 11.17 8.81
N ASN A 96 5.54 11.28 10.07
CA ASN A 96 4.34 11.96 10.53
C ASN A 96 4.36 13.47 10.31
N THR A 97 5.49 14.15 10.54
CA THR A 97 5.58 15.60 10.37
C THR A 97 5.53 15.98 8.89
N LEU A 98 6.09 15.11 8.02
CA LEU A 98 6.03 15.31 6.57
C LEU A 98 4.64 14.98 5.99
N GLY A 99 3.99 13.92 6.48
CA GLY A 99 2.63 13.54 6.08
C GLY A 99 1.61 14.64 6.38
N ASN A 100 1.63 15.18 7.58
CA ASN A 100 0.73 16.26 8.00
C ASN A 100 0.96 17.59 7.25
N LYS A 101 2.22 17.88 6.87
CA LYS A 101 2.54 19.07 6.08
C LYS A 101 2.16 18.94 4.62
N ILE A 102 2.19 17.72 4.07
CA ILE A 102 1.74 17.38 2.71
C ILE A 102 0.22 17.40 2.64
N ASP A 103 -0.50 16.88 3.63
CA ASP A 103 -1.97 16.90 3.68
C ASP A 103 -2.52 18.33 3.79
N SER A 104 -1.89 19.22 4.57
CA SER A 104 -2.30 20.63 4.66
C SER A 104 -2.04 21.44 3.38
N LEU A 105 -1.06 21.01 2.57
CA LEU A 105 -0.77 21.64 1.27
C LEU A 105 -1.66 21.09 0.15
N VAL A 106 -2.24 19.89 0.32
CA VAL A 106 -3.12 19.25 -0.67
C VAL A 106 -4.57 19.71 -0.54
N ASP A 107 -5.03 20.05 0.67
CA ASP A 107 -6.37 20.63 0.89
C ASP A 107 -6.49 22.07 0.33
N ASP A 108 -5.36 22.80 0.21
CA ASP A 108 -5.32 24.16 -0.33
C ASP A 108 -5.10 24.23 -1.87
N LEU A 109 -4.77 23.09 -2.51
CA LEU A 109 -4.53 23.02 -3.96
C LEU A 109 -5.68 22.34 -4.73
N SER A 110 -6.90 22.82 -4.51
CA SER A 110 -8.01 22.63 -5.45
C SER A 110 -7.83 23.56 -6.65
N ILE A 111 -6.74 23.42 -7.40
CA ILE A 111 -6.55 24.13 -8.64
C ILE A 111 -6.44 23.10 -9.77
N GLU A 112 -7.46 23.10 -10.60
CA GLU A 112 -7.47 22.51 -11.93
C GLU A 112 -6.21 22.95 -12.68
N SER A 113 -5.27 22.04 -12.90
CA SER A 113 -4.19 22.29 -13.88
C SER A 113 -4.36 21.40 -15.08
N GLU A 114 -5.12 21.89 -16.06
CA GLU A 114 -4.88 21.62 -17.46
C GLU A 114 -3.45 22.10 -17.79
N PHE A 115 -2.48 21.21 -17.82
CA PHE A 115 -1.26 21.36 -18.61
C PHE A 115 -0.62 19.99 -18.81
N GLY A 116 -0.94 19.39 -19.96
CA GLY A 116 -0.17 18.32 -20.54
C GLY A 116 1.24 18.82 -20.87
N HIS A 117 2.27 18.24 -20.26
CA HIS A 117 3.65 18.42 -20.68
C HIS A 117 4.10 17.20 -21.48
N PRO A 118 4.50 17.33 -22.76
CA PRO A 118 5.05 16.24 -23.54
C PRO A 118 6.48 15.97 -23.07
N GLY A 119 6.73 14.79 -22.49
CA GLY A 119 8.09 14.34 -22.23
C GLY A 119 8.39 13.64 -20.93
N GLY A 120 7.42 13.06 -20.25
CA GLY A 120 7.63 12.09 -19.18
C GLY A 120 6.61 10.98 -19.36
N GLY A 121 7.05 9.77 -19.71
CA GLY A 121 6.15 8.64 -19.88
C GLY A 121 5.22 8.52 -18.66
N SER A 122 3.93 8.68 -18.89
CA SER A 122 2.91 8.47 -17.86
C SER A 122 2.93 6.98 -17.51
N VAL A 123 3.53 6.65 -16.38
CA VAL A 123 3.65 5.26 -15.92
C VAL A 123 2.26 4.63 -15.72
N LEU A 124 1.29 5.45 -15.29
CA LEU A 124 -0.11 5.06 -15.13
C LEU A 124 -1.02 6.28 -15.32
N SER A 125 -2.09 6.13 -16.10
CA SER A 125 -3.13 7.16 -16.20
C SER A 125 -4.07 7.01 -14.98
N MET A 126 -3.91 7.89 -13.99
CA MET A 126 -4.73 7.94 -12.78
C MET A 126 -5.35 9.33 -12.65
N GLN A 127 -6.35 9.64 -13.50
CA GLN A 127 -7.05 10.91 -13.43
C GLN A 127 -7.76 11.05 -12.07
N GLY A 128 -7.56 12.19 -11.39
CA GLY A 128 -8.17 12.47 -10.08
C GLY A 128 -7.54 11.73 -8.89
N ALA A 129 -6.46 10.96 -9.08
CA ALA A 129 -5.79 10.29 -7.97
C ALA A 129 -4.97 11.25 -7.12
N SER A 130 -4.93 11.00 -5.80
CA SER A 130 -4.11 11.76 -4.86
C SER A 130 -2.61 11.68 -5.18
N ALA A 131 -1.84 12.63 -4.69
CA ALA A 131 -0.38 12.62 -4.83
C ALA A 131 0.23 11.33 -4.24
N VAL A 132 -0.29 10.87 -3.09
CA VAL A 132 0.15 9.63 -2.43
C VAL A 132 -0.16 8.40 -3.28
N ALA A 133 -1.32 8.33 -3.94
CA ALA A 133 -1.66 7.21 -4.82
C ALA A 133 -0.74 7.15 -6.05
N ARG A 134 -0.41 8.31 -6.65
CA ARG A 134 0.59 8.37 -7.72
C ARG A 134 1.98 7.98 -7.25
N GLY A 135 2.37 8.37 -6.02
CA GLY A 135 3.62 7.97 -5.39
C GLY A 135 3.70 6.46 -5.18
N LEU A 136 2.62 5.84 -4.68
CA LEU A 136 2.54 4.40 -4.47
C LEU A 136 2.61 3.63 -5.79
N ALA A 137 1.87 4.06 -6.81
CA ALA A 137 1.94 3.47 -8.14
C ALA A 137 3.37 3.52 -8.70
N LYS A 138 4.06 4.66 -8.56
CA LYS A 138 5.44 4.81 -9.00
C LYS A 138 6.42 3.91 -8.24
N ALA A 139 6.26 3.78 -6.92
CA ALA A 139 7.06 2.87 -6.11
C ALA A 139 6.85 1.42 -6.54
N ALA A 140 5.61 1.00 -6.77
CA ALA A 140 5.27 -0.34 -7.27
C ALA A 140 5.93 -0.63 -8.63
N PHE A 141 5.86 0.31 -9.58
CA PHE A 141 6.54 0.16 -10.88
C PHE A 141 8.06 0.12 -10.79
N SER A 142 8.65 0.75 -9.78
CA SER A 142 10.08 0.68 -9.51
C SER A 142 10.47 -0.56 -8.72
N LEU A 143 9.51 -1.43 -8.39
CA LEU A 143 9.65 -2.61 -7.52
C LEU A 143 10.27 -2.24 -6.15
N ASP A 144 10.01 -1.01 -5.68
CA ASP A 144 10.54 -0.48 -4.42
C ASP A 144 9.61 -0.89 -3.26
N THR A 145 9.83 -2.09 -2.74
CA THR A 145 9.05 -2.66 -1.63
C THR A 145 9.12 -1.81 -0.36
N GLN A 146 10.27 -1.18 -0.10
CA GLN A 146 10.44 -0.34 1.08
C GLN A 146 9.58 0.93 0.99
N ALA A 147 9.60 1.60 -0.17
CA ALA A 147 8.76 2.77 -0.39
C ALA A 147 7.26 2.41 -0.38
N CYS A 148 6.85 1.30 -1.01
CA CYS A 148 5.47 0.82 -0.95
C CYS A 148 5.02 0.57 0.49
N THR A 149 5.81 -0.18 1.25
CA THR A 149 5.54 -0.50 2.66
C THR A 149 5.39 0.76 3.51
N GLN A 150 6.32 1.73 3.36
CA GLN A 150 6.31 2.97 4.12
C GLN A 150 5.09 3.85 3.82
N LEU A 151 4.73 3.99 2.53
CA LEU A 151 3.55 4.77 2.12
C LEU A 151 2.26 4.16 2.66
N ILE A 152 2.12 2.83 2.61
CA ILE A 152 0.96 2.11 3.14
C ILE A 152 0.88 2.27 4.66
N GLN A 153 2.00 2.04 5.37
CA GLN A 153 2.07 2.15 6.82
C GLN A 153 1.71 3.55 7.31
N ASN A 154 2.28 4.59 6.69
CA ASN A 154 1.99 5.98 7.02
C ASN A 154 0.51 6.31 6.80
N SER A 155 -0.07 5.83 5.70
CA SER A 155 -1.49 6.06 5.41
C SER A 155 -2.40 5.36 6.43
N ILE A 156 -2.11 4.11 6.80
CA ILE A 156 -2.87 3.38 7.84
C ILE A 156 -2.76 4.13 9.18
N HIS A 157 -1.57 4.59 9.54
CA HIS A 157 -1.37 5.30 10.80
C HIS A 157 -2.13 6.63 10.85
N ALA A 158 -2.12 7.39 9.76
CA ALA A 158 -2.75 8.71 9.69
C ALA A 158 -4.27 8.67 9.50
N ARG A 159 -4.79 7.72 8.74
CA ARG A 159 -6.18 7.71 8.25
C ARG A 159 -6.95 6.41 8.56
N GLY A 160 -6.30 5.39 9.07
CA GLY A 160 -6.88 4.08 9.32
C GLY A 160 -6.96 3.18 8.06
N VAL A 161 -7.30 1.93 8.29
CA VAL A 161 -7.32 0.88 7.25
C VAL A 161 -8.38 1.14 6.19
N ILE A 162 -9.60 1.50 6.59
CA ILE A 162 -10.71 1.69 5.65
C ILE A 162 -10.40 2.80 4.64
N TRP A 163 -9.99 3.97 5.13
CA TRP A 163 -9.62 5.09 4.26
C TRP A 163 -8.45 4.72 3.33
N THR A 164 -7.41 4.09 3.89
CA THR A 164 -6.24 3.65 3.12
C THR A 164 -6.64 2.69 2.00
N TRP A 165 -7.52 1.73 2.29
CA TRP A 165 -8.04 0.84 1.27
C TRP A 165 -8.79 1.57 0.17
N GLU A 166 -9.81 2.35 0.54
CA GLU A 166 -10.72 2.96 -0.43
C GLU A 166 -10.08 4.09 -1.24
N LYS A 167 -9.23 4.92 -0.62
CA LYS A 167 -8.69 6.12 -1.24
C LYS A 167 -7.27 5.97 -1.78
N LEU A 168 -6.53 4.96 -1.34
CA LEU A 168 -5.15 4.73 -1.77
C LEU A 168 -4.98 3.41 -2.51
N LEU A 169 -5.24 2.28 -1.85
CA LEU A 169 -4.83 0.96 -2.37
C LEU A 169 -5.70 0.49 -3.53
N LEU A 170 -7.03 0.54 -3.36
CA LEU A 170 -7.97 0.08 -4.37
C LEU A 170 -7.83 0.84 -5.71
N PRO A 171 -7.75 2.19 -5.75
CA PRO A 171 -7.51 2.92 -6.99
C PRO A 171 -6.19 2.54 -7.69
N VAL A 172 -5.11 2.29 -6.92
CA VAL A 172 -3.82 1.89 -7.50
C VAL A 172 -3.89 0.47 -8.07
N LEU A 173 -4.49 -0.48 -7.34
CA LEU A 173 -4.66 -1.86 -7.82
C LEU A 173 -5.51 -1.91 -9.10
N ILE A 174 -6.62 -1.15 -9.15
CA ILE A 174 -7.47 -1.07 -10.35
C ILE A 174 -6.67 -0.50 -11.55
N ALA A 175 -5.86 0.52 -11.31
CA ALA A 175 -5.06 1.14 -12.37
C ALA A 175 -3.96 0.20 -12.88
N LEU A 176 -3.32 -0.56 -11.99
CA LEU A 176 -2.34 -1.61 -12.36
C LEU A 176 -3.00 -2.74 -13.16
N GLY A 177 -4.14 -3.25 -12.70
CA GLY A 177 -4.89 -4.28 -13.41
C GLY A 177 -5.32 -3.85 -14.81
N LYS A 178 -5.85 -2.62 -14.96
CA LYS A 178 -6.20 -2.06 -16.28
C LYS A 178 -4.99 -1.93 -17.21
N LYS A 179 -3.83 -1.53 -16.69
CA LYS A 179 -2.61 -1.46 -17.50
C LYS A 179 -2.23 -2.85 -18.00
N TRP A 180 -2.23 -3.84 -17.13
CA TRP A 180 -1.93 -5.22 -17.51
C TRP A 180 -2.91 -5.76 -18.56
N GLU A 181 -4.21 -5.51 -18.41
CA GLU A 181 -5.23 -5.90 -19.40
C GLU A 181 -4.97 -5.27 -20.77
N LEU A 182 -4.49 -4.02 -20.83
CA LEU A 182 -4.27 -3.28 -22.07
C LEU A 182 -2.93 -3.59 -22.71
N THR A 183 -1.88 -3.83 -21.93
CA THR A 183 -0.49 -3.91 -22.43
C THR A 183 0.18 -5.26 -22.20
N GLY A 184 -0.36 -6.10 -21.33
CA GLY A 184 0.30 -7.33 -20.87
C GLY A 184 1.51 -7.11 -19.97
N GLU A 185 1.74 -5.85 -19.49
CA GLU A 185 2.91 -5.47 -18.70
C GLU A 185 2.50 -5.01 -17.28
N GLY A 186 3.40 -5.19 -16.29
CA GLY A 186 3.25 -4.66 -14.94
C GLY A 186 2.66 -5.62 -13.93
N ILE A 187 2.57 -6.93 -14.26
CA ILE A 187 2.11 -7.95 -13.32
C ILE A 187 3.06 -8.07 -12.12
N GLU A 188 4.37 -7.89 -12.33
CA GLU A 188 5.38 -7.86 -11.28
C GLU A 188 5.16 -6.71 -10.30
N SER A 189 4.70 -5.56 -10.79
CA SER A 189 4.40 -4.38 -9.97
C SER A 189 3.16 -4.62 -9.11
N GLU A 190 2.14 -5.28 -9.65
CA GLU A 190 0.93 -5.68 -8.94
C GLU A 190 1.25 -6.71 -7.85
N HIS A 191 2.10 -7.70 -8.15
CA HIS A 191 2.53 -8.71 -7.18
C HIS A 191 3.30 -8.10 -6.01
N ILE A 192 4.29 -7.24 -6.28
CA ILE A 192 5.05 -6.53 -5.24
C ILE A 192 4.12 -5.69 -4.36
N LEU A 193 3.21 -4.93 -4.97
CA LEU A 193 2.25 -4.13 -4.23
C LEU A 193 1.33 -4.99 -3.38
N SER A 194 0.83 -6.09 -3.93
CA SER A 194 -0.05 -7.06 -3.24
C SER A 194 0.62 -7.64 -2.00
N GLU A 195 1.89 -8.06 -2.10
CA GLU A 195 2.67 -8.57 -0.96
C GLU A 195 2.89 -7.49 0.11
N CYS A 196 3.21 -6.24 -0.30
CA CYS A 196 3.35 -5.12 0.64
C CYS A 196 2.02 -4.85 1.37
N ILE A 197 0.89 -4.85 0.66
CA ILE A 197 -0.43 -4.65 1.26
C ILE A 197 -0.73 -5.75 2.28
N ILE A 198 -0.60 -7.02 1.87
CA ILE A 198 -0.87 -8.17 2.75
C ILE A 198 0.01 -8.10 4.00
N GLY A 199 1.31 -7.78 3.83
CA GLY A 199 2.24 -7.64 4.94
C GLY A 199 1.80 -6.58 5.96
N GLN A 200 1.40 -5.39 5.50
CA GLN A 200 0.95 -4.30 6.37
C GLN A 200 -0.40 -4.60 7.04
N MET A 201 -1.33 -5.24 6.33
CA MET A 201 -2.62 -5.65 6.91
C MET A 201 -2.44 -6.75 7.98
N LYS A 202 -1.57 -7.73 7.75
CA LYS A 202 -1.20 -8.73 8.76
C LYS A 202 -0.58 -8.08 9.99
N GLN A 203 0.42 -7.22 9.80
CA GLN A 203 1.07 -6.49 10.89
C GLN A 203 0.04 -5.71 11.73
N ARG A 204 -0.92 -5.03 11.07
CA ARG A 204 -1.99 -4.31 11.77
C ARG A 204 -2.91 -5.25 12.56
N THR A 205 -3.24 -6.41 12.00
CA THR A 205 -4.06 -7.42 12.66
C THR A 205 -3.34 -8.03 13.87
N ASP A 206 -2.04 -8.31 13.76
CA ASP A 206 -1.22 -8.93 14.80
C ASP A 206 -1.00 -8.00 16.02
N GLN A 207 -1.17 -6.69 15.84
CA GLN A 207 -1.15 -5.71 16.94
C GLN A 207 -2.39 -5.82 17.88
N LEU A 208 -3.41 -6.58 17.50
CA LEU A 208 -4.58 -6.80 18.33
C LEU A 208 -4.26 -7.77 19.47
N ILE A 209 -4.05 -7.24 20.69
CA ILE A 209 -3.70 -8.03 21.88
C ILE A 209 -4.92 -8.62 22.56
N ALA A 210 -6.01 -7.84 22.69
CA ALA A 210 -7.20 -8.22 23.45
C ALA A 210 -8.48 -7.94 22.63
N PRO A 211 -8.95 -8.91 21.83
CA PRO A 211 -10.22 -8.76 21.14
C PRO A 211 -11.39 -8.69 22.11
N VAL A 212 -12.41 -7.90 21.76
CA VAL A 212 -13.63 -7.76 22.58
C VAL A 212 -14.65 -8.86 22.32
N ASN A 213 -14.53 -9.54 21.18
CA ASN A 213 -15.46 -10.60 20.77
C ASN A 213 -14.97 -11.98 21.22
N MET A 214 -15.82 -12.73 21.92
CA MET A 214 -15.56 -14.13 22.26
C MET A 214 -15.65 -15.05 21.05
N ARG A 215 -16.54 -14.75 20.11
CA ARG A 215 -16.76 -15.50 18.87
C ARG A 215 -16.05 -14.76 17.73
N PRO A 216 -15.04 -15.37 17.09
CA PRO A 216 -14.26 -14.69 16.05
C PRO A 216 -15.10 -14.43 14.80
N VAL A 217 -14.59 -13.56 13.92
CA VAL A 217 -15.10 -13.42 12.56
C VAL A 217 -14.29 -14.34 11.65
N LEU A 218 -14.96 -15.15 10.82
CA LEU A 218 -14.31 -16.03 9.87
C LEU A 218 -14.28 -15.38 8.49
N LEU A 219 -13.09 -15.29 7.90
CA LEU A 219 -12.84 -14.66 6.60
C LEU A 219 -12.21 -15.67 5.65
N ALA A 220 -12.76 -15.81 4.45
CA ALA A 220 -12.29 -16.79 3.46
C ALA A 220 -12.44 -16.25 2.03
N SER A 221 -11.64 -16.77 1.06
CA SER A 221 -11.99 -16.67 -0.36
C SER A 221 -12.88 -17.84 -0.78
N ALA A 222 -13.65 -17.63 -1.84
CA ALA A 222 -14.38 -18.69 -2.51
C ALA A 222 -13.43 -19.80 -3.03
N GLN A 223 -13.97 -20.98 -3.27
CA GLN A 223 -13.19 -22.20 -3.53
C GLN A 223 -12.13 -22.06 -4.65
N ASP A 224 -12.44 -21.33 -5.72
CA ASP A 224 -11.55 -21.18 -6.87
C ASP A 224 -10.87 -19.80 -6.93
N ASP A 225 -10.98 -19.01 -5.86
CA ASP A 225 -10.53 -17.62 -5.82
C ASP A 225 -9.18 -17.47 -5.11
N LEU A 226 -8.20 -16.86 -5.82
CA LEU A 226 -6.86 -16.58 -5.30
C LEU A 226 -6.75 -15.18 -4.64
N HIS A 227 -7.78 -14.30 -4.82
CA HIS A 227 -7.73 -12.94 -4.32
C HIS A 227 -7.95 -12.89 -2.80
N THR A 228 -6.87 -12.66 -2.06
CA THR A 228 -6.88 -12.66 -0.59
C THR A 228 -6.78 -11.28 0.04
N ILE A 229 -6.32 -10.26 -0.69
CA ILE A 229 -6.16 -8.90 -0.15
C ILE A 229 -7.43 -8.43 0.58
N PRO A 230 -8.65 -8.55 0.02
CA PRO A 230 -9.85 -8.06 0.70
C PRO A 230 -10.10 -8.69 2.07
N GLN A 231 -9.72 -9.95 2.27
CA GLN A 231 -9.84 -10.61 3.58
C GLN A 231 -8.87 -10.03 4.59
N TYR A 232 -7.61 -9.78 4.20
CA TYR A 232 -6.61 -9.17 5.08
C TYR A 232 -6.96 -7.73 5.41
N VAL A 233 -7.50 -6.99 4.45
CA VAL A 233 -8.01 -5.62 4.66
C VAL A 233 -9.19 -5.65 5.66
N ALA A 234 -10.15 -6.57 5.48
CA ALA A 234 -11.26 -6.73 6.42
C ALA A 234 -10.76 -7.12 7.83
N ALA A 235 -9.79 -8.04 7.93
CA ALA A 235 -9.18 -8.44 9.20
C ALA A 235 -8.51 -7.25 9.93
N ALA A 236 -7.75 -6.45 9.19
CA ALA A 236 -7.08 -5.26 9.73
C ALA A 236 -8.09 -4.18 10.17
N ALA A 237 -9.14 -3.93 9.37
CA ALA A 237 -10.21 -2.99 9.72
C ALA A 237 -11.02 -3.44 10.95
N LEU A 238 -11.25 -4.75 11.11
CA LEU A 238 -11.86 -5.32 12.32
C LEU A 238 -10.95 -5.17 13.53
N ALA A 239 -9.62 -5.37 13.35
CA ALA A 239 -8.65 -5.22 14.43
C ALA A 239 -8.60 -3.77 14.95
N GLU A 240 -8.79 -2.74 14.11
CA GLU A 240 -8.94 -1.34 14.55
C GLU A 240 -10.13 -1.13 15.48
N ARG A 241 -11.18 -1.94 15.33
CA ARG A 241 -12.35 -1.98 16.24
C ARG A 241 -12.20 -3.00 17.35
N ARG A 242 -11.01 -3.53 17.57
CA ARG A 242 -10.71 -4.57 18.57
C ARG A 242 -11.50 -5.87 18.35
N ILE A 243 -11.91 -6.17 17.13
CA ILE A 243 -12.63 -7.37 16.75
C ILE A 243 -11.64 -8.41 16.21
N GLY A 244 -11.58 -9.57 16.87
CA GLY A 244 -10.73 -10.69 16.46
C GLY A 244 -11.33 -11.46 15.30
N SER A 245 -10.50 -11.79 14.31
CA SER A 245 -10.88 -12.57 13.13
C SER A 245 -9.96 -13.77 12.90
N ARG A 246 -10.38 -14.66 12.00
CA ARG A 246 -9.57 -15.77 11.48
C ARG A 246 -9.65 -15.76 9.97
N VAL A 247 -8.52 -15.58 9.30
CA VAL A 247 -8.40 -15.60 7.84
C VAL A 247 -7.98 -16.99 7.40
N LEU A 248 -8.79 -17.64 6.56
CA LEU A 248 -8.47 -18.96 5.99
C LEU A 248 -7.61 -18.87 4.72
N GLY A 249 -7.61 -17.72 4.04
CA GLY A 249 -6.80 -17.48 2.84
C GLY A 249 -7.50 -17.83 1.53
N ALA A 250 -6.69 -18.16 0.51
CA ALA A 250 -7.14 -18.42 -0.86
C ALA A 250 -7.73 -19.81 -1.05
N ARG A 251 -8.61 -19.94 -2.05
CA ARG A 251 -9.11 -21.24 -2.58
C ARG A 251 -9.60 -22.17 -1.49
N VAL A 252 -10.43 -21.65 -0.57
CA VAL A 252 -10.91 -22.46 0.55
C VAL A 252 -12.10 -23.31 0.10
N PRO A 253 -12.00 -24.66 0.14
CA PRO A 253 -13.15 -25.50 -0.15
C PRO A 253 -14.34 -25.15 0.74
N TYR A 254 -15.53 -25.09 0.19
CA TYR A 254 -16.73 -24.71 0.97
C TYR A 254 -16.98 -25.67 2.14
N THR A 255 -16.68 -26.95 1.98
CA THR A 255 -16.71 -27.94 3.08
C THR A 255 -15.75 -27.59 4.21
N SER A 256 -14.61 -26.99 3.91
CA SER A 256 -13.64 -26.51 4.90
C SER A 256 -14.16 -25.28 5.65
N ILE A 257 -14.84 -24.35 4.95
CA ILE A 257 -15.51 -23.21 5.57
C ILE A 257 -16.59 -23.70 6.55
N ILE A 258 -17.40 -24.67 6.14
CA ILE A 258 -18.43 -25.29 7.00
C ILE A 258 -17.80 -25.93 8.22
N SER A 259 -16.74 -26.74 8.04
CA SER A 259 -16.02 -27.37 9.12
C SER A 259 -15.40 -26.35 10.10
N ALA A 260 -14.77 -25.30 9.59
CA ALA A 260 -14.22 -24.22 10.40
C ALA A 260 -15.32 -23.49 11.20
N THR A 261 -16.47 -23.23 10.58
CA THR A 261 -17.61 -22.59 11.22
C THR A 261 -18.15 -23.45 12.36
N LYS A 262 -18.29 -24.76 12.18
CA LYS A 262 -18.71 -25.67 13.26
C LYS A 262 -17.75 -25.69 14.45
N ARG A 263 -16.44 -25.62 14.19
CA ARG A 263 -15.41 -25.62 15.26
C ARG A 263 -15.28 -24.29 15.99
N LEU A 264 -15.39 -23.17 15.29
CA LEU A 264 -15.13 -21.83 15.81
C LEU A 264 -16.41 -21.16 16.34
N ALA A 265 -17.61 -21.63 15.92
CA ALA A 265 -18.87 -20.97 16.15
C ALA A 265 -18.79 -19.42 15.96
N PRO A 266 -18.32 -18.92 14.79
CA PRO A 266 -18.00 -17.53 14.60
C PRO A 266 -19.25 -16.63 14.73
N ALA A 267 -19.05 -15.34 15.05
CA ALA A 267 -20.12 -14.36 15.06
C ALA A 267 -20.55 -13.98 13.64
N ALA A 268 -19.61 -13.97 12.71
CA ALA A 268 -19.86 -13.71 11.29
C ALA A 268 -18.93 -14.56 10.42
N VAL A 269 -19.39 -14.86 9.20
CA VAL A 269 -18.61 -15.48 8.10
C VAL A 269 -18.70 -14.56 6.91
N LEU A 270 -17.55 -14.14 6.37
CA LEU A 270 -17.45 -13.35 5.15
C LEU A 270 -16.65 -14.13 4.11
N ILE A 271 -17.24 -14.37 2.93
CA ILE A 271 -16.60 -15.10 1.83
C ILE A 271 -16.43 -14.14 0.64
N TRP A 272 -15.17 -13.90 0.27
CA TRP A 272 -14.83 -13.08 -0.91
C TRP A 272 -14.84 -13.92 -2.18
N GLY A 273 -15.45 -13.40 -3.26
CA GLY A 273 -15.40 -13.96 -4.60
C GLY A 273 -15.13 -12.87 -5.63
N GLN A 274 -13.92 -12.86 -6.19
CA GLN A 274 -13.53 -11.96 -7.28
C GLN A 274 -13.85 -12.57 -8.64
N VAL A 275 -13.54 -13.86 -8.80
CA VAL A 275 -13.75 -14.61 -10.02
C VAL A 275 -15.22 -15.07 -10.09
N PRO A 276 -15.88 -15.01 -11.27
CA PRO A 276 -17.25 -15.48 -11.42
C PRO A 276 -17.47 -16.91 -10.92
N ILE A 277 -18.38 -17.09 -9.99
CA ILE A 277 -18.75 -18.39 -9.42
C ILE A 277 -19.68 -19.10 -10.39
N LYS A 278 -19.19 -20.18 -11.01
CA LYS A 278 -19.88 -20.89 -12.11
C LYS A 278 -21.15 -21.62 -11.65
N SER A 279 -21.16 -22.09 -10.41
CA SER A 279 -22.30 -22.79 -9.84
C SER A 279 -22.53 -22.33 -8.41
N LEU A 280 -23.80 -22.12 -8.04
CA LEU A 280 -24.14 -21.72 -6.67
C LEU A 280 -23.74 -22.84 -5.71
N PRO A 281 -22.90 -22.55 -4.68
CA PRO A 281 -22.48 -23.54 -3.70
C PRO A 281 -23.59 -23.84 -2.70
N LEU A 282 -24.47 -24.79 -3.05
CA LEU A 282 -25.66 -25.13 -2.27
C LEU A 282 -25.32 -25.64 -0.87
N GLU A 283 -24.17 -26.28 -0.71
CA GLU A 283 -23.66 -26.77 0.58
C GLU A 283 -23.46 -25.64 1.62
N LEU A 284 -23.25 -24.41 1.19
CA LEU A 284 -23.15 -23.27 2.10
C LEU A 284 -24.47 -22.98 2.83
N ALA A 285 -25.61 -23.45 2.32
CA ALA A 285 -26.89 -23.33 3.00
C ALA A 285 -26.91 -23.97 4.39
N ASP A 286 -26.06 -25.00 4.62
CA ASP A 286 -25.91 -25.63 5.93
C ASP A 286 -25.46 -24.64 7.02
N LEU A 287 -24.77 -23.58 6.65
CA LEU A 287 -24.33 -22.55 7.59
C LEU A 287 -25.49 -21.74 8.19
N ALA A 288 -26.60 -21.61 7.47
CA ALA A 288 -27.81 -20.95 7.97
C ALA A 288 -28.46 -21.73 9.16
N ASN A 289 -28.18 -23.05 9.23
CA ASN A 289 -28.69 -23.93 10.29
C ASN A 289 -27.71 -24.06 11.46
N ALA A 290 -26.51 -23.47 11.39
CA ALA A 290 -25.52 -23.51 12.47
C ALA A 290 -26.07 -22.87 13.76
N ARG A 291 -25.67 -23.40 14.92
CA ARG A 291 -26.05 -22.87 16.24
C ARG A 291 -24.81 -22.66 17.09
N PRO A 292 -24.57 -21.43 17.55
CA PRO A 292 -25.31 -20.20 17.26
C PRO A 292 -25.16 -19.76 15.81
N THR A 293 -26.22 -19.21 15.21
CA THR A 293 -26.23 -18.78 13.80
C THR A 293 -25.30 -17.58 13.61
N PRO A 294 -24.31 -17.65 12.70
CA PRO A 294 -23.46 -16.52 12.36
C PRO A 294 -24.17 -15.54 11.42
N LEU A 295 -23.72 -14.29 11.37
CA LEU A 295 -24.00 -13.39 10.25
C LEU A 295 -23.27 -13.94 9.00
N LEU A 296 -24.02 -14.28 7.94
CA LEU A 296 -23.47 -14.84 6.71
C LEU A 296 -23.39 -13.76 5.62
N LEU A 297 -22.19 -13.44 5.17
CA LEU A 297 -21.93 -12.43 4.16
C LEU A 297 -21.11 -12.99 2.99
N VAL A 298 -21.44 -12.53 1.79
CA VAL A 298 -20.61 -12.67 0.61
C VAL A 298 -20.20 -11.30 0.10
N ALA A 299 -18.99 -11.16 -0.44
CA ALA A 299 -18.48 -9.93 -1.01
C ALA A 299 -17.71 -10.21 -2.30
N GLY A 300 -17.52 -9.18 -3.11
CA GLY A 300 -16.83 -9.26 -4.39
C GLY A 300 -17.77 -9.46 -5.58
N PRO A 301 -17.28 -9.16 -6.79
CA PRO A 301 -18.07 -9.16 -8.03
C PRO A 301 -18.39 -10.57 -8.55
N GLY A 302 -17.69 -11.60 -8.08
CA GLY A 302 -17.82 -12.97 -8.58
C GLY A 302 -19.11 -13.69 -8.14
N TRP A 303 -19.83 -13.18 -7.15
CA TRP A 303 -21.06 -13.78 -6.66
C TRP A 303 -22.25 -13.48 -7.59
N PRO A 304 -23.07 -14.50 -7.95
CA PRO A 304 -24.28 -14.27 -8.71
C PRO A 304 -25.35 -13.50 -7.89
N ASP A 305 -26.35 -12.94 -8.55
CA ASP A 305 -27.43 -12.20 -7.88
C ASP A 305 -28.20 -13.06 -6.89
N HIS A 306 -28.45 -14.32 -7.25
CA HIS A 306 -29.05 -15.30 -6.35
C HIS A 306 -27.97 -15.90 -5.44
N LEU A 307 -28.13 -15.73 -4.14
CA LEU A 307 -27.16 -16.17 -3.12
C LEU A 307 -27.58 -17.46 -2.43
N PRO A 308 -26.67 -18.21 -1.79
CA PRO A 308 -27.02 -19.33 -0.94
C PRO A 308 -27.94 -18.88 0.21
N GLN A 309 -28.82 -19.78 0.65
CA GLN A 309 -29.77 -19.48 1.71
C GLN A 309 -29.09 -18.93 2.98
N GLY A 310 -29.62 -17.84 3.54
CA GLY A 310 -29.10 -17.17 4.73
C GLY A 310 -27.96 -16.17 4.49
N PHE A 311 -27.37 -16.17 3.30
CA PHE A 311 -26.34 -15.20 2.95
C PHE A 311 -26.91 -13.87 2.49
N LYS A 312 -26.19 -12.79 2.81
CA LYS A 312 -26.46 -11.44 2.33
C LYS A 312 -25.22 -10.91 1.58
N ARG A 313 -25.48 -10.11 0.55
CA ARG A 313 -24.38 -9.40 -0.13
C ARG A 313 -23.85 -8.28 0.77
N ALA A 314 -22.56 -8.28 1.02
CA ALA A 314 -21.89 -7.18 1.66
C ALA A 314 -21.81 -5.96 0.73
N GLY A 315 -21.90 -4.77 1.28
CA GLY A 315 -21.71 -3.52 0.54
C GLY A 315 -20.24 -3.14 0.38
N ASP A 316 -19.93 -1.87 0.58
CA ASP A 316 -18.55 -1.40 0.70
C ASP A 316 -17.88 -1.90 1.99
N LEU A 317 -16.59 -1.64 2.14
CA LEU A 317 -15.84 -2.08 3.32
C LEU A 317 -16.43 -1.48 4.61
N THR A 318 -16.78 -0.19 4.60
CA THR A 318 -17.33 0.51 5.76
C THR A 318 -18.62 -0.11 6.26
N SER A 319 -19.59 -0.36 5.37
CA SER A 319 -20.88 -0.98 5.71
C SER A 319 -20.69 -2.44 6.14
N THR A 320 -19.79 -3.17 5.49
CA THR A 320 -19.47 -4.56 5.84
C THR A 320 -18.90 -4.67 7.25
N ILE A 321 -17.91 -3.83 7.59
CA ILE A 321 -17.32 -3.82 8.93
C ILE A 321 -18.33 -3.39 9.98
N THR A 322 -19.22 -2.46 9.66
CA THR A 322 -20.31 -2.03 10.57
C THR A 322 -21.29 -3.16 10.82
N ALA A 323 -21.74 -3.87 9.77
CA ALA A 323 -22.65 -5.02 9.93
C ALA A 323 -22.02 -6.13 10.79
N ILE A 324 -20.72 -6.42 10.62
CA ILE A 324 -19.99 -7.38 11.43
C ILE A 324 -19.84 -6.89 12.87
N SER A 325 -19.53 -5.60 13.09
CA SER A 325 -19.44 -5.02 14.45
C SER A 325 -20.76 -5.19 15.22
N ASN A 326 -21.88 -4.91 14.57
CA ASN A 326 -23.22 -5.12 15.16
C ASN A 326 -23.47 -6.60 15.50
N ALA A 327 -23.01 -7.54 14.66
CA ALA A 327 -23.18 -8.97 14.91
C ALA A 327 -22.33 -9.50 16.08
N VAL A 328 -21.24 -8.82 16.42
CA VAL A 328 -20.43 -9.15 17.61
C VAL A 328 -20.85 -8.40 18.87
N GLY A 329 -21.87 -7.53 18.79
CA GLY A 329 -22.44 -6.82 19.94
C GLY A 329 -21.72 -5.50 20.27
N GLN A 330 -21.16 -4.85 19.23
CA GLN A 330 -20.58 -3.50 19.33
C GLN A 330 -21.44 -2.45 18.66
#